data_4d6a17e4aaefee7761b497599224e2df
#
_entry.id   4d6a17e4aaefee7761b497599224e2df
#
_cell.length_a   1.000
_cell.length_b   1.000
_cell.length_c   1.000
_cell.angle_alpha   90.00
_cell.angle_beta   90.00
_cell.angle_gamma   90.00
#
_symmetry.space_group_name_H-M   'P 1'
#
loop_
_entity.id
_entity.type
_entity.pdbx_description
1 polymer ?
#
loop_
_entity_poly.entity_id
_entity_poly.type
_entity_poly.pdbx_seq_one_letter_code
_entity_poly.pdbx_strand_id
1 'polypeptide(L)'
;RGYILNVASAAGFMPGPYMAAYYAGKNYVVRLTQAVREELRREGSAVYAGALCPGPVATNFNRTAGVNYELGGITAECAAECAVKGMKKRRGIIVPSLPIKAVVAASRLVPPEILVRAAGAVQGTKGAERSE
;
A
#
# COMPACT_ATOMS: atom_id res chain seq x y z
N ARG A 1 -25.28 6.43 -7.01
CA ARG A 1 -24.25 5.41 -7.23
C ARG A 1 -22.93 6.11 -7.58
N GLY A 2 -21.86 5.82 -6.83
CA GLY A 2 -20.55 6.45 -7.03
C GLY A 2 -19.40 5.49 -6.69
N TYR A 3 -18.18 5.90 -7.07
CA TYR A 3 -16.96 5.16 -6.79
C TYR A 3 -15.91 6.10 -6.22
N ILE A 4 -15.36 5.76 -5.07
CA ILE A 4 -14.24 6.43 -4.43
C ILE A 4 -13.09 5.42 -4.37
N LEU A 5 -11.97 5.72 -5.00
CA LEU A 5 -10.76 4.92 -4.90
C LEU A 5 -9.61 5.78 -4.38
N ASN A 6 -9.17 5.48 -3.17
CA ASN A 6 -8.01 6.12 -2.58
C ASN A 6 -6.73 5.40 -3.01
N VAL A 7 -5.70 6.14 -3.42
CA VAL A 7 -4.40 5.60 -3.76
C VAL A 7 -3.50 5.58 -2.52
N ALA A 8 -3.46 4.44 -1.86
CA ALA A 8 -2.60 4.17 -0.72
C ALA A 8 -1.25 3.55 -1.14
N SER A 9 -0.81 2.51 -0.47
CA SER A 9 0.39 1.73 -0.75
C SER A 9 0.39 0.46 0.11
N ALA A 10 1.19 -0.54 -0.24
CA ALA A 10 1.54 -1.64 0.64
C ALA A 10 2.20 -1.15 1.95
N ALA A 11 2.88 -0.01 1.92
CA ALA A 11 3.39 0.71 3.10
C ALA A 11 2.29 1.05 4.12
N GLY A 12 1.03 1.08 3.72
CA GLY A 12 -0.13 1.32 4.59
C GLY A 12 -0.45 0.17 5.55
N PHE A 13 0.34 -0.90 5.59
CA PHE A 13 0.12 -2.06 6.45
C PHE A 13 1.26 -2.33 7.43
N MET A 14 2.30 -1.52 7.42
CA MET A 14 3.50 -1.75 8.24
C MET A 14 4.15 -0.43 8.66
N PRO A 15 5.00 -0.42 9.69
CA PRO A 15 5.86 0.71 10.01
C PRO A 15 7.00 0.82 8.99
N GLY A 16 7.54 2.02 8.78
CA GLY A 16 8.65 2.24 7.85
C GLY A 16 9.73 3.15 8.44
N PRO A 17 10.75 2.60 9.16
CA PRO A 17 11.91 3.37 9.56
C PRO A 17 12.54 4.09 8.36
N TYR A 18 13.11 5.27 8.57
CA TYR A 18 13.68 6.19 7.58
C TYR A 18 12.66 6.79 6.57
N MET A 19 11.42 6.33 6.57
CA MET A 19 10.30 6.87 5.79
C MET A 19 9.03 6.97 6.64
N ALA A 20 9.15 7.28 7.91
CA ALA A 20 8.08 7.20 8.90
C ALA A 20 6.83 7.99 8.51
N ALA A 21 6.98 9.24 8.08
CA ALA A 21 5.85 10.08 7.66
C ALA A 21 5.09 9.50 6.45
N TYR A 22 5.81 8.95 5.47
CA TYR A 22 5.19 8.32 4.31
C TYR A 22 4.37 7.09 4.70
N TYR A 23 4.97 6.18 5.49
CA TYR A 23 4.28 4.97 5.96
C TYR A 23 3.08 5.32 6.85
N ALA A 24 3.25 6.26 7.78
CA ALA A 24 2.14 6.74 8.63
C ALA A 24 0.99 7.32 7.80
N GLY A 25 1.30 8.17 6.81
CA GLY A 25 0.30 8.73 5.90
C GLY A 25 -0.44 7.66 5.10
N LYS A 26 0.27 6.64 4.60
CA LYS A 26 -0.37 5.54 3.86
C LYS A 26 -1.19 4.61 4.78
N ASN A 27 -0.76 4.38 6.03
CA ASN A 27 -1.56 3.71 7.04
C ASN A 27 -2.86 4.48 7.33
N TYR A 28 -2.78 5.81 7.50
CA TYR A 28 -3.95 6.65 7.68
C TYR A 28 -4.96 6.47 6.53
N VAL A 29 -4.52 6.57 5.28
CA VAL A 29 -5.39 6.42 4.09
C VAL A 29 -6.06 5.05 4.06
N VAL A 30 -5.32 3.98 4.37
CA VAL A 30 -5.89 2.60 4.42
C VAL A 30 -6.97 2.51 5.48
N ARG A 31 -6.70 2.97 6.72
CA ARG A 31 -7.65 2.87 7.83
C ARG A 31 -8.88 3.75 7.62
N LEU A 32 -8.69 4.97 7.17
CA LEU A 32 -9.78 5.87 6.80
C LEU A 32 -10.70 5.22 5.75
N THR A 33 -10.12 4.65 4.70
CA THR A 33 -10.91 4.00 3.64
C THR A 33 -11.70 2.82 4.17
N GLN A 34 -11.11 2.02 5.06
CA GLN A 34 -11.80 0.87 5.68
C GLN A 34 -12.97 1.33 6.56
N ALA A 35 -12.79 2.38 7.35
CA ALA A 35 -13.83 2.94 8.22
C ALA A 35 -14.99 3.50 7.39
N VAL A 36 -14.71 4.40 6.45
CA VAL A 36 -15.72 4.99 5.56
C VAL A 36 -16.48 3.92 4.77
N ARG A 37 -15.79 2.89 4.29
CA ARG A 37 -16.44 1.77 3.60
C ARG A 37 -17.44 1.04 4.49
N GLU A 38 -17.12 0.83 5.76
CA GLU A 38 -18.03 0.16 6.70
C GLU A 38 -19.22 1.06 7.05
N GLU A 39 -19.00 2.36 7.23
CA GLU A 39 -20.06 3.35 7.44
C GLU A 39 -21.06 3.34 6.26
N LEU A 40 -20.55 3.44 5.03
CA LEU A 40 -21.38 3.37 3.81
C LEU A 40 -22.16 2.04 3.72
N ARG A 41 -21.56 0.93 4.14
CA ARG A 41 -22.25 -0.37 4.17
C ARG A 41 -23.41 -0.38 5.18
N ARG A 42 -23.19 0.17 6.37
CA ARG A 42 -24.22 0.26 7.43
C ARG A 42 -25.39 1.16 7.02
N GLU A 43 -25.10 2.22 6.29
CA GLU A 43 -26.12 3.13 5.76
C GLU A 43 -26.86 2.58 4.52
N GLY A 44 -26.52 1.39 4.05
CA GLY A 44 -27.10 0.83 2.83
C GLY A 44 -26.73 1.59 1.56
N SER A 45 -25.67 2.40 1.60
CA SER A 45 -25.24 3.24 0.49
C SER A 45 -24.77 2.42 -0.72
N ALA A 46 -25.20 2.83 -1.91
CA ALA A 46 -24.73 2.26 -3.18
C ALA A 46 -23.34 2.77 -3.60
N VAL A 47 -22.75 3.72 -2.86
CA VAL A 47 -21.40 4.23 -3.10
C VAL A 47 -20.36 3.16 -2.76
N TYR A 48 -19.36 3.01 -3.65
CA TYR A 48 -18.20 2.19 -3.38
C TYR A 48 -17.07 3.05 -2.80
N ALA A 49 -16.41 2.56 -1.77
CA ALA A 49 -15.13 3.07 -1.27
C ALA A 49 -14.10 1.95 -1.22
N GLY A 50 -12.89 2.20 -1.70
CA GLY A 50 -11.79 1.23 -1.68
C GLY A 50 -10.43 1.89 -1.73
N ALA A 51 -9.39 1.12 -1.40
CA ALA A 51 -8.00 1.56 -1.47
C ALA A 51 -7.17 0.69 -2.41
N LEU A 52 -6.47 1.32 -3.33
CA LEU A 52 -5.41 0.71 -4.12
C LEU A 52 -4.11 0.75 -3.31
N CYS A 53 -3.53 -0.40 -3.07
CA CYS A 53 -2.34 -0.57 -2.24
C CYS A 53 -1.23 -1.28 -3.04
N PRO A 54 -0.61 -0.60 -4.01
CA PRO A 54 0.48 -1.19 -4.77
C PRO A 54 1.75 -1.29 -3.92
N GLY A 55 2.62 -2.24 -4.28
CA GLY A 55 4.04 -2.18 -3.96
C GLY A 55 4.76 -1.17 -4.84
N PRO A 56 6.06 -1.34 -5.09
CA PRO A 56 6.79 -0.47 -6.01
C PRO A 56 6.15 -0.46 -7.40
N VAL A 57 5.89 0.73 -7.95
CA VAL A 57 5.37 0.92 -9.30
C VAL A 57 6.42 1.65 -10.12
N ALA A 58 6.66 1.25 -11.38
CA ALA A 58 7.60 1.89 -12.28
C ALA A 58 7.15 3.32 -12.62
N THR A 59 7.54 4.27 -11.78
CA THR A 59 7.23 5.70 -11.92
C THR A 59 8.42 6.55 -11.48
N ASN A 60 8.40 7.83 -11.80
CA ASN A 60 9.39 8.80 -11.31
C ASN A 60 9.47 8.89 -9.78
N PHE A 61 8.41 8.50 -9.06
CA PHE A 61 8.40 8.46 -7.61
C PHE A 61 9.50 7.55 -7.05
N ASN A 62 9.71 6.38 -7.62
CA ASN A 62 10.75 5.44 -7.17
C ASN A 62 12.15 6.06 -7.26
N ARG A 63 12.42 6.79 -8.33
CA ARG A 63 13.69 7.51 -8.52
C ARG A 63 13.87 8.62 -7.48
N THR A 64 12.82 9.38 -7.20
CA THR A 64 12.84 10.48 -6.22
C THR A 64 12.91 9.97 -4.79
N ALA A 65 12.20 8.89 -4.47
CA ALA A 65 12.15 8.28 -3.14
C ALA A 65 13.30 7.29 -2.88
N GLY A 66 14.12 6.97 -3.89
CA GLY A 66 15.21 6.00 -3.79
C GLY A 66 14.73 4.58 -3.49
N VAL A 67 13.57 4.20 -4.00
CA VAL A 67 12.97 2.88 -3.78
C VAL A 67 13.43 1.92 -4.87
N ASN A 68 13.93 0.74 -4.48
CA ASN A 68 14.34 -0.28 -5.42
C ASN A 68 13.12 -0.98 -6.03
N TYR A 69 13.06 -1.03 -7.36
CA TYR A 69 11.92 -1.52 -8.13
C TYR A 69 11.83 -3.06 -8.17
N GLU A 70 12.91 -3.76 -7.85
CA GLU A 70 13.09 -5.19 -8.16
C GLU A 70 12.17 -6.14 -7.38
N LEU A 71 11.68 -5.77 -6.19
CA LEU A 71 10.82 -6.65 -5.37
C LEU A 71 9.33 -6.44 -5.68
N GLY A 72 8.82 -7.22 -6.63
CA GLY A 72 7.38 -7.28 -6.93
C GLY A 72 6.85 -6.02 -7.59
N GLY A 73 7.73 -5.23 -8.24
CA GLY A 73 7.37 -4.03 -8.97
C GLY A 73 6.47 -4.34 -10.16
N ILE A 74 5.55 -3.43 -10.44
CA ILE A 74 4.61 -3.52 -11.55
C ILE A 74 4.62 -2.22 -12.36
N THR A 75 4.12 -2.26 -13.59
CA THR A 75 3.94 -1.06 -14.39
C THR A 75 2.74 -0.24 -13.90
N ALA A 76 2.70 1.04 -14.25
CA ALA A 76 1.58 1.91 -13.91
C ALA A 76 0.28 1.43 -14.56
N GLU A 77 0.35 0.92 -15.78
CA GLU A 77 -0.78 0.35 -16.52
C GLU A 77 -1.36 -0.86 -15.80
N CYS A 78 -0.50 -1.78 -15.35
CA CYS A 78 -0.92 -2.96 -14.58
C CYS A 78 -1.60 -2.55 -13.27
N ALA A 79 -1.07 -1.55 -12.57
CA ALA A 79 -1.68 -1.02 -11.35
C ALA A 79 -3.06 -0.43 -11.63
N ALA A 80 -3.20 0.36 -12.70
CA ALA A 80 -4.46 0.98 -13.11
C ALA A 80 -5.52 -0.06 -13.52
N GLU A 81 -5.14 -1.06 -14.31
CA GLU A 81 -6.05 -2.15 -14.68
C GLU A 81 -6.55 -2.93 -13.44
N CYS A 82 -5.64 -3.26 -12.53
CA CYS A 82 -6.00 -3.94 -11.29
C CYS A 82 -6.93 -3.09 -10.42
N ALA A 83 -6.70 -1.77 -10.39
CA ALA A 83 -7.57 -0.82 -9.71
C ALA A 83 -8.99 -0.86 -10.27
N VAL A 84 -9.15 -0.69 -11.57
CA VAL A 84 -10.46 -0.71 -12.25
C VAL A 84 -11.17 -2.05 -12.07
N LYS A 85 -10.45 -3.17 -12.27
CA LYS A 85 -11.00 -4.52 -12.04
C LYS A 85 -11.46 -4.73 -10.59
N GLY A 86 -10.66 -4.23 -9.63
CA GLY A 86 -10.98 -4.30 -8.21
C GLY A 86 -12.19 -3.44 -7.82
N MET A 87 -12.29 -2.23 -8.34
CA MET A 87 -13.45 -1.34 -8.17
C MET A 87 -14.74 -1.98 -8.71
N LYS A 88 -14.72 -2.51 -9.93
CA LYS A 88 -15.86 -3.21 -10.52
C LYS A 88 -16.34 -4.40 -9.68
N LYS A 89 -15.39 -5.12 -9.05
CA LYS A 89 -15.66 -6.22 -8.11
C LYS A 89 -15.95 -5.74 -6.68
N ARG A 90 -16.03 -4.45 -6.44
CA ARG A 90 -16.29 -3.81 -5.13
C ARG A 90 -15.33 -4.28 -4.02
N ARG A 91 -14.07 -4.53 -4.34
CA ARG A 91 -13.05 -4.92 -3.35
C ARG A 91 -12.64 -3.72 -2.49
N GLY A 92 -12.62 -3.88 -1.16
CA GLY A 92 -12.22 -2.81 -0.24
C GLY A 92 -10.73 -2.47 -0.28
N ILE A 93 -9.90 -3.50 -0.44
CA ILE A 93 -8.44 -3.39 -0.57
C ILE A 93 -8.02 -4.08 -1.86
N ILE A 94 -7.26 -3.38 -2.68
CA ILE A 94 -6.75 -3.86 -3.96
C ILE A 94 -5.21 -3.82 -3.91
N VAL A 95 -4.59 -5.00 -3.86
CA VAL A 95 -3.12 -5.17 -3.93
C VAL A 95 -2.80 -5.84 -5.26
N PRO A 96 -2.19 -5.14 -6.23
CA PRO A 96 -2.01 -5.66 -7.59
C PRO A 96 -1.04 -6.85 -7.70
N SER A 97 0.01 -6.86 -6.88
CA SER A 97 1.10 -7.85 -6.97
C SER A 97 0.90 -9.01 -5.99
N LEU A 98 1.05 -10.26 -6.45
CA LEU A 98 0.95 -11.45 -5.59
C LEU A 98 2.03 -11.50 -4.49
N PRO A 99 3.32 -11.25 -4.78
CA PRO A 99 4.33 -11.17 -3.73
C PRO A 99 4.00 -10.13 -2.66
N ILE A 100 3.53 -8.95 -3.07
CA ILE A 100 3.14 -7.89 -2.15
C ILE A 100 1.90 -8.28 -1.33
N LYS A 101 0.94 -9.01 -1.91
CA LYS A 101 -0.17 -9.57 -1.13
C LYS A 101 0.30 -10.48 -0.01
N ALA A 102 1.28 -11.33 -0.29
CA ALA A 102 1.87 -12.22 0.72
C ALA A 102 2.53 -11.42 1.85
N VAL A 103 3.30 -10.38 1.51
CA VAL A 103 3.92 -9.48 2.49
C VAL A 103 2.87 -8.78 3.34
N VAL A 104 1.83 -8.21 2.73
CA VAL A 104 0.72 -7.55 3.44
C VAL A 104 -0.04 -8.53 4.33
N ALA A 105 -0.25 -9.77 3.90
CA ALA A 105 -0.89 -10.80 4.73
C ALA A 105 0.00 -11.18 5.91
N ALA A 106 1.29 -11.42 5.68
CA ALA A 106 2.26 -11.77 6.72
C ALA A 106 2.41 -10.64 7.76
N SER A 107 2.43 -9.38 7.32
CA SER A 107 2.55 -8.23 8.24
C SER A 107 1.44 -8.13 9.28
N ARG A 108 0.29 -8.76 9.03
CA ARG A 108 -0.82 -8.80 9.98
C ARG A 108 -0.66 -9.83 11.10
N LEU A 109 0.23 -10.80 10.89
CA LEU A 109 0.48 -11.90 11.83
C LEU A 109 1.75 -11.70 12.64
N VAL A 110 2.63 -10.79 12.21
CA VAL A 110 3.90 -10.50 12.86
C VAL A 110 3.71 -9.42 13.93
N PRO A 111 4.23 -9.61 15.15
CA PRO A 111 4.22 -8.57 16.18
C PRO A 111 4.88 -7.27 15.68
N PRO A 112 4.34 -6.09 16.06
CA PRO A 112 4.82 -4.80 15.56
C PRO A 112 6.31 -4.55 15.77
N GLU A 113 6.86 -5.02 16.89
CA GLU A 113 8.29 -4.86 17.25
C GLU A 113 9.20 -5.64 16.30
N ILE A 114 8.80 -6.82 15.88
CA ILE A 114 9.53 -7.64 14.90
C ILE A 114 9.39 -7.00 13.52
N LEU A 115 8.19 -6.57 13.18
CA LEU A 115 7.91 -5.97 11.87
C LEU A 115 8.72 -4.67 11.66
N VAL A 116 8.82 -3.82 12.68
CA VAL A 116 9.59 -2.57 12.59
C VAL A 116 11.11 -2.82 12.43
N ARG A 117 11.63 -3.84 13.13
CA ARG A 117 13.04 -4.24 12.99
C ARG A 117 13.33 -4.81 11.59
N ALA A 118 12.48 -5.69 11.10
CA ALA A 118 12.61 -6.26 9.75
C ALA A 118 12.51 -5.17 8.67
N ALA A 119 11.56 -4.26 8.78
CA ALA A 119 11.42 -3.13 7.86
C ALA A 119 12.63 -2.19 7.91
N GLY A 120 13.16 -1.92 9.11
CA GLY A 120 14.37 -1.12 9.30
C GLY A 120 15.62 -1.75 8.68
N ALA A 121 15.79 -3.05 8.82
CA ALA A 121 16.91 -3.78 8.19
C ALA A 121 16.87 -3.70 6.66
N VAL A 122 15.69 -3.85 6.06
CA VAL A 122 15.52 -3.75 4.59
C VAL A 122 15.74 -2.32 4.08
N GLN A 123 15.40 -1.31 4.85
CA GLN A 123 15.53 0.10 4.44
C GLN A 123 16.88 0.71 4.84
N GLY A 124 17.49 0.24 5.93
CA GLY A 124 18.79 0.73 6.42
C GLY A 124 19.94 0.40 5.47
N THR A 125 19.91 -0.73 4.80
CA THR A 125 20.88 -1.08 3.75
C THR A 125 20.84 -0.13 2.56
N LYS A 126 19.71 0.55 2.31
CA LYS A 126 19.53 1.54 1.25
C LYS A 126 20.07 2.92 1.61
N GLY A 127 20.21 3.23 2.89
CA GLY A 127 20.78 4.50 3.38
C GLY A 127 22.30 4.53 3.29
N ALA A 128 22.96 3.40 3.40
CA ALA A 128 24.42 3.29 3.35
C ALA A 128 24.98 3.53 1.93
N GLU A 129 24.24 3.19 0.88
CA GLU A 129 24.65 3.42 -0.52
C GLU A 129 24.50 4.89 -0.97
N ARG A 130 23.93 5.77 -0.14
CA ARG A 130 23.75 7.21 -0.46
C ARG A 130 24.85 8.12 0.10
N SER A 131 25.78 7.58 0.86
CA SER A 131 26.87 8.33 1.52
C SER A 131 28.23 8.15 0.83
N GLU A 132 28.28 7.51 -0.32
CA GLU A 132 29.41 7.48 -1.26
C GLU A 132 29.02 8.19 -2.56
#